data_6ce586a00a287a5d9fd260a4cc031702
#
_entry.id   6ce586a00a287a5d9fd260a4cc031702
#
_cell.length_a   1.000
_cell.length_b   1.000
_cell.length_c   1.000
_cell.angle_alpha   90.00
_cell.angle_beta   90.00
_cell.angle_gamma   90.00
#
_symmetry.space_group_name_H-M   'P 1'
#
loop_
_entity.id
_entity.type
_entity.pdbx_description
1 polymer ?
#
loop_
_entity_poly.entity_id
_entity_poly.type
_entity_poly.pdbx_seq_one_letter_code
_entity_poly.pdbx_strand_id
1 'polypeptide(L)' 'MRSCRYSNLLEDLKQCTELINGDIDELREFSDREKNAVIKIVKIFEETLENIKEII' A
#
# COMPACT_ATOMS: atom_id res chain seq x y z
N MET A 1 -6.49 -22.87 6.84
CA MET A 1 -5.99 -22.13 5.94
C MET A 1 -6.59 -20.90 5.35
N ARG A 2 -7.89 -20.91 5.02
CA ARG A 2 -8.46 -19.66 4.54
C ARG A 2 -8.37 -18.55 5.57
N SER A 3 -8.43 -18.92 6.83
CA SER A 3 -8.36 -17.93 7.90
C SER A 3 -7.02 -17.21 7.97
N CYS A 4 -5.98 -17.79 7.35
CA CYS A 4 -4.64 -17.18 7.38
C CYS A 4 -4.35 -16.27 6.21
N ARG A 5 -5.24 -16.25 5.21
CA ARG A 5 -4.99 -15.48 4.01
C ARG A 5 -4.81 -14.00 4.32
N TYR A 6 -5.75 -13.42 5.04
CA TYR A 6 -5.69 -11.99 5.31
C TYR A 6 -4.66 -11.63 6.35
N SER A 7 -4.37 -12.54 7.26
CA SER A 7 -3.28 -12.32 8.21
C SER A 7 -1.95 -12.21 7.49
N ASN A 8 -1.72 -13.06 6.51
CA ASN A 8 -0.49 -13.02 5.72
C ASN A 8 -0.42 -11.75 4.88
N LEU A 9 -1.55 -11.36 4.28
CA LEU A 9 -1.60 -10.13 3.51
C LEU A 9 -1.35 -8.92 4.38
N LEU A 10 -1.84 -8.95 5.61
CA LEU A 10 -1.62 -7.84 6.53
C LEU A 10 -0.12 -7.65 6.79
N GLU A 11 0.61 -8.74 6.96
CA GLU A 11 2.05 -8.63 7.17
C GLU A 11 2.74 -8.03 5.95
N ASP A 12 2.35 -8.49 4.76
CA ASP A 12 2.91 -7.95 3.52
C ASP A 12 2.59 -6.47 3.39
N LEU A 13 1.37 -6.08 3.75
CA LEU A 13 0.95 -4.70 3.66
C LEU A 13 1.74 -3.83 4.63
N LYS A 14 1.98 -4.32 5.83
CA LYS A 14 2.79 -3.58 6.80
C LYS A 14 4.17 -3.31 6.26
N GLN A 15 4.80 -4.32 5.65
CA GLN A 15 6.12 -4.15 5.08
C GLN A 15 6.11 -3.11 3.97
N CYS A 16 5.07 -3.16 3.13
CA CYS A 16 4.94 -2.22 2.03
C CYS A 16 4.81 -0.78 2.54
N THR A 17 3.96 -0.56 3.52
CA THR A 17 3.74 0.79 4.02
C THR A 17 4.94 1.30 4.80
N GLU A 18 5.62 0.42 5.53
CA GLU A 18 6.84 0.82 6.23
C GLU A 18 7.92 1.25 5.26
N LEU A 19 8.03 0.53 4.14
CA LEU A 19 9.01 0.89 3.13
C LEU A 19 8.71 2.26 2.53
N ILE A 20 7.44 2.48 2.16
CA ILE A 20 7.03 3.75 1.58
C ILE A 20 7.28 4.89 2.56
N ASN A 21 6.89 4.71 3.82
CA ASN A 21 7.08 5.76 4.83
C ASN A 21 8.56 6.02 5.10
N GLY A 22 9.39 4.99 5.04
CA GLY A 22 10.81 5.15 5.24
C GLY A 22 11.49 5.90 4.10
N ASP A 23 10.94 5.78 2.88
CA ASP A 23 11.53 6.40 1.70
C ASP A 23 10.89 7.74 1.35
N ILE A 24 9.95 8.20 2.16
CA ILE A 24 9.12 9.34 1.77
C ILE A 24 9.94 10.59 1.46
N ASP A 25 11.02 10.80 2.19
CA ASP A 25 11.87 11.98 1.98
C ASP A 25 12.72 11.85 0.73
N GLU A 26 12.92 10.64 0.24
CA GLU A 26 13.75 10.38 -0.92
C GLU A 26 12.96 10.12 -2.18
N LEU A 27 11.63 10.13 -2.08
CA LEU A 27 10.78 9.80 -3.23
C LEU A 27 11.03 10.69 -4.43
N ARG A 28 11.37 11.95 -4.20
CA ARG A 28 11.58 12.85 -5.32
C ARG A 28 12.81 12.48 -6.15
N GLU A 29 13.69 11.67 -5.56
CA GLU A 29 14.90 11.22 -6.27
C GLU A 29 14.71 9.91 -7.00
N PHE A 30 13.55 9.28 -6.81
CA PHE A 30 13.26 8.03 -7.47
C PHE A 30 12.99 8.26 -8.95
N SER A 31 13.13 7.22 -9.75
CA SER A 31 12.78 7.28 -11.16
C SER A 31 11.28 7.52 -11.28
N ASP A 32 10.88 8.04 -12.45
CA ASP A 32 9.45 8.27 -12.70
C ASP A 32 8.65 6.99 -12.59
N ARG A 33 9.25 5.88 -13.01
CA ARG A 33 8.59 4.59 -12.94
C ARG A 33 8.27 4.22 -11.49
N GLU A 34 9.22 4.43 -10.60
CA GLU A 34 9.02 4.10 -9.19
C GLU A 34 8.06 5.06 -8.51
N LYS A 35 8.14 6.34 -8.85
CA LYS A 35 7.20 7.31 -8.32
C LYS A 35 5.78 6.96 -8.71
N ASN A 36 5.57 6.58 -9.97
CA ASN A 36 4.25 6.22 -10.44
C ASN A 36 3.74 4.95 -9.75
N ALA A 37 4.64 4.03 -9.47
CA ALA A 37 4.24 2.81 -8.75
C ALA A 37 3.73 3.13 -7.35
N VAL A 38 4.42 4.02 -6.65
CA VAL A 38 3.99 4.44 -5.31
C VAL A 38 2.63 5.12 -5.37
N ILE A 39 2.44 6.00 -6.34
CA ILE A 39 1.18 6.70 -6.51
C ILE A 39 0.04 5.71 -6.74
N LYS A 40 0.28 4.71 -7.57
CA LYS A 40 -0.74 3.69 -7.85
C LYS A 40 -1.05 2.86 -6.63
N ILE A 41 -0.05 2.54 -5.84
CA ILE A 41 -0.26 1.79 -4.61
C ILE A 41 -1.16 2.58 -3.67
N VAL A 42 -0.89 3.87 -3.50
CA VAL A 42 -1.70 4.71 -2.61
C VAL A 42 -3.13 4.82 -3.12
N LYS A 43 -3.29 4.94 -4.43
CA LYS A 43 -4.64 5.03 -5.02
C LYS A 43 -5.43 3.76 -4.76
N ILE A 44 -4.78 2.61 -4.87
CA ILE A 44 -5.44 1.33 -4.60
C ILE A 44 -5.90 1.28 -3.15
N PHE A 45 -5.07 1.75 -2.22
CA PHE A 45 -5.46 1.81 -0.81
C PHE A 45 -6.70 2.67 -0.63
N GLU A 46 -6.72 3.84 -1.26
CA GLU A 46 -7.83 4.77 -1.12
C GLU A 46 -9.12 4.18 -1.67
N GLU A 47 -9.04 3.57 -2.84
CA GLU A 47 -10.22 2.96 -3.46
C GLU A 47 -10.76 1.81 -2.61
N THR A 48 -9.84 1.00 -2.10
CA THR A 48 -10.24 -0.13 -1.27
C THR A 48 -10.92 0.35 0.00
N LEU A 49 -10.38 1.41 0.60
CA LEU A 49 -10.97 1.98 1.80
C LEU A 49 -12.38 2.48 1.52
N GLU A 50 -12.57 3.16 0.39
CA GLU A 50 -13.90 3.67 0.03
C GLU A 50 -14.90 2.53 -0.14
N ASN A 51 -14.46 1.45 -0.80
CA ASN A 51 -15.35 0.32 -1.01
C ASN A 51 -15.77 -0.33 0.30
N ILE A 52 -14.85 -0.40 1.25
CA ILE A 52 -15.10 -1.07 2.52
C ILE A 52 -15.96 -0.22 3.45
N LYS A 53 -15.83 1.10 3.36
CA LYS A 53 -16.59 2.00 4.23
C LYS A 53 -18.09 1.78 4.12
N GLU A 54 -18.56 1.39 2.94
CA GLU A 54 -19.99 1.19 2.75
C GLU A 54 -20.47 -0.11 3.39
N ILE A 55 -19.57 -1.03 3.65
CA ILE A 55 -19.92 -2.33 4.20
C ILE A 55 -19.71 -2.36 5.70
N ILE A 56 -18.66 -1.73 6.16
CA ILE A 56 -18.30 -1.68 7.56
C ILE A 56 -18.66 -0.33 8.14
#